data_e3a11b0b7013db96bac36293601ab332
#
_entry.id   e3a11b0b7013db96bac36293601ab332
#
_cell.length_a   1.000
_cell.length_b   1.000
_cell.length_c   1.000
_cell.angle_alpha   90.00
_cell.angle_beta   90.00
_cell.angle_gamma   90.00
#
_symmetry.space_group_name_H-M   'P 1'
#
loop_
_entity.id
_entity.type
_entity.pdbx_description
1 polymer ?
#
loop_
_entity_poly.entity_id
_entity_poly.type
_entity_poly.pdbx_seq_one_letter_code
_entity_poly.pdbx_strand_id
1 'polypeptide(L)'
;MLNFLLAFIPRAIVQGIPLLFGSTGEIVTEKSGNLNLGIPGVMYVGAICGVIGSFFYEHSVPDASAMNGTLAILIPMACCMLGSLLMGILYCFLTVTLRANQNVTGLAMTTFGVGFGNFFGGSLIKLVDSDVPSITLTATSGFFSKTLPFAGKLGWFGKLFLSYGFLAYLAVLIALVASYILHHTRVGLQLRAVGENPSTADAAGINVAKYKYIATCVGCMIAGFGGLYYVMDYACGVWSNDAFGDRGWLAIA
;
A
#
# COMPACT_ATOMS: atom_id res chain seq x y z
N MET A 1 -6.76 -6.02 33.70
CA MET A 1 -5.97 -4.99 33.00
C MET A 1 -5.02 -5.60 31.97
N LEU A 2 -4.16 -6.55 32.33
CA LEU A 2 -3.23 -7.21 31.40
C LEU A 2 -3.93 -7.87 30.20
N ASN A 3 -5.00 -8.65 30.42
CA ASN A 3 -5.75 -9.31 29.35
C ASN A 3 -6.43 -8.31 28.38
N PHE A 4 -6.85 -7.14 28.87
CA PHE A 4 -7.37 -6.07 28.04
C PHE A 4 -6.28 -5.49 27.14
N LEU A 5 -5.10 -5.19 27.68
CA LEU A 5 -3.96 -4.67 26.92
C LEU A 5 -3.48 -5.68 25.87
N LEU A 6 -3.43 -6.97 26.22
CA LEU A 6 -3.06 -8.05 25.30
C LEU A 6 -4.05 -8.24 24.14
N ALA A 7 -5.31 -7.84 24.32
CA ALA A 7 -6.30 -7.88 23.25
C ALA A 7 -6.36 -6.55 22.44
N PHE A 8 -6.14 -5.42 23.12
CA PHE A 8 -6.27 -4.08 22.52
C PHE A 8 -5.06 -3.70 21.64
N ILE A 9 -3.84 -3.90 22.16
CA ILE A 9 -2.61 -3.48 21.48
C ILE A 9 -2.46 -4.14 20.09
N PRO A 10 -2.62 -5.47 19.93
CA PRO A 10 -2.53 -6.08 18.61
C PRO A 10 -3.54 -5.54 17.60
N ARG A 11 -4.77 -5.26 18.05
CA ARG A 11 -5.81 -4.68 17.18
C ARG A 11 -5.44 -3.26 16.73
N ALA A 12 -4.90 -2.45 17.63
CA ALA A 12 -4.44 -1.10 17.31
C ALA A 12 -3.28 -1.13 16.30
N ILE A 13 -2.33 -2.05 16.48
CA ILE A 13 -1.21 -2.23 15.56
C ILE A 13 -1.72 -2.62 14.17
N VAL A 14 -2.58 -3.63 14.07
CA VAL A 14 -3.13 -4.09 12.78
C VAL A 14 -3.86 -2.96 12.03
N GLN A 15 -4.58 -2.09 12.75
CA GLN A 15 -5.23 -0.92 12.15
C GLN A 15 -4.24 0.18 11.73
N GLY A 16 -3.11 0.29 12.40
CA GLY A 16 -2.07 1.28 12.11
C GLY A 16 -1.18 0.93 10.91
N ILE A 17 -1.04 -0.35 10.55
CA ILE A 17 -0.14 -0.78 9.47
C ILE A 17 -0.48 -0.18 8.10
N PRO A 18 -1.75 -0.13 7.64
CA PRO A 18 -2.09 0.54 6.39
C PRO A 18 -1.69 2.02 6.38
N LEU A 19 -1.85 2.69 7.53
CA LEU A 19 -1.46 4.09 7.70
C LEU A 19 0.06 4.25 7.62
N LEU A 20 0.83 3.33 8.22
CA LEU A 20 2.29 3.33 8.17
C LEU A 20 2.81 3.19 6.73
N PHE A 21 2.20 2.33 5.90
CA PHE A 21 2.53 2.24 4.48
C PHE A 21 2.20 3.53 3.73
N GLY A 22 0.98 4.05 3.93
CA GLY A 22 0.53 5.28 3.27
C GLY A 22 1.40 6.48 3.62
N SER A 23 1.63 6.73 4.91
CA SER A 23 2.47 7.85 5.39
C SER A 23 3.94 7.70 4.96
N THR A 24 4.50 6.49 5.00
CA THR A 24 5.87 6.25 4.52
C THR A 24 5.97 6.55 3.01
N GLY A 25 4.98 6.13 2.22
CA GLY A 25 4.91 6.44 0.80
C GLY A 25 4.82 7.94 0.53
N GLU A 26 3.96 8.65 1.29
CA GLU A 26 3.83 10.11 1.15
C GLU A 26 5.10 10.84 1.58
N ILE A 27 5.73 10.48 2.68
CA ILE A 27 7.00 11.07 3.12
C ILE A 27 8.07 10.99 2.02
N VAL A 28 8.19 9.85 1.34
CA VAL A 28 9.14 9.69 0.23
C VAL A 28 8.79 10.60 -0.93
N THR A 29 7.51 10.75 -1.27
CA THR A 29 7.01 11.62 -2.34
C THR A 29 7.22 13.09 -1.98
N GLU A 30 6.81 13.50 -0.80
CA GLU A 30 6.89 14.88 -0.31
C GLU A 30 8.34 15.39 -0.21
N LYS A 31 9.29 14.53 0.19
CA LYS A 31 10.72 14.87 0.20
C LYS A 31 11.29 15.20 -1.17
N SER A 32 10.60 14.85 -2.26
CA SER A 32 10.93 15.30 -3.62
C SER A 32 10.32 16.64 -4.01
N GLY A 33 9.52 17.26 -3.13
CA GLY A 33 8.77 18.48 -3.40
C GLY A 33 7.46 18.26 -4.16
N ASN A 34 6.95 17.02 -4.18
CA ASN A 34 5.63 16.67 -4.70
C ASN A 34 4.69 16.29 -3.54
N LEU A 35 3.69 17.11 -3.24
CA LEU A 35 2.66 16.77 -2.26
C LEU A 35 1.57 15.96 -2.94
N ASN A 36 1.43 14.69 -2.57
CA ASN A 36 0.49 13.78 -3.23
C ASN A 36 -0.76 13.48 -2.38
N LEU A 37 -1.75 14.36 -2.45
CA LEU A 37 -3.06 14.12 -1.83
C LEU A 37 -3.85 12.97 -2.50
N GLY A 38 -3.27 12.30 -3.51
CA GLY A 38 -3.85 11.15 -4.20
C GLY A 38 -3.55 9.81 -3.52
N ILE A 39 -2.82 9.77 -2.40
CA ILE A 39 -2.47 8.54 -1.67
C ILE A 39 -3.69 7.67 -1.36
N PRO A 40 -4.85 8.20 -0.89
CA PRO A 40 -6.03 7.37 -0.67
C PRO A 40 -6.45 6.60 -1.93
N GLY A 41 -6.46 7.28 -3.09
CA GLY A 41 -6.77 6.66 -4.37
C GLY A 41 -5.73 5.63 -4.81
N VAL A 42 -4.43 5.89 -4.57
CA VAL A 42 -3.33 4.96 -4.84
C VAL A 42 -3.47 3.68 -4.00
N MET A 43 -3.77 3.82 -2.70
CA MET A 43 -4.02 2.68 -1.82
C MET A 43 -5.21 1.85 -2.31
N TYR A 44 -6.28 2.52 -2.76
CA TYR A 44 -7.47 1.87 -3.28
C TYR A 44 -7.19 1.07 -4.57
N VAL A 45 -6.48 1.68 -5.52
CA VAL A 45 -6.07 1.01 -6.77
C VAL A 45 -5.09 -0.12 -6.50
N GLY A 46 -4.12 0.08 -5.60
CA GLY A 46 -3.20 -0.98 -5.18
C GLY A 46 -3.93 -2.19 -4.60
N ALA A 47 -4.92 -1.93 -3.73
CA ALA A 47 -5.74 -2.98 -3.14
C ALA A 47 -6.51 -3.77 -4.19
N ILE A 48 -7.29 -3.09 -5.06
CA ILE A 48 -8.12 -3.77 -6.05
C ILE A 48 -7.27 -4.53 -7.08
N CYS A 49 -6.13 -3.99 -7.50
CA CYS A 49 -5.21 -4.71 -8.39
C CYS A 49 -4.67 -5.99 -7.73
N GLY A 50 -4.34 -5.92 -6.43
CA GLY A 50 -3.96 -7.11 -5.66
C GLY A 50 -5.10 -8.13 -5.52
N VAL A 51 -6.32 -7.67 -5.28
CA VAL A 51 -7.53 -8.51 -5.26
C VAL A 51 -7.76 -9.19 -6.61
N ILE A 52 -7.64 -8.46 -7.72
CA ILE A 52 -7.77 -9.01 -9.07
C ILE A 52 -6.73 -10.12 -9.29
N GLY A 53 -5.47 -9.86 -8.94
CA GLY A 53 -4.41 -10.87 -9.06
C GLY A 53 -4.68 -12.13 -8.24
N SER A 54 -5.12 -11.96 -6.97
CA SER A 54 -5.52 -13.07 -6.11
C SER A 54 -6.70 -13.84 -6.65
N PHE A 55 -7.72 -13.12 -7.13
CA PHE A 55 -8.95 -13.70 -7.66
C PHE A 55 -8.66 -14.63 -8.85
N PHE A 56 -7.92 -14.16 -9.83
CA PHE A 56 -7.56 -14.98 -10.98
C PHE A 56 -6.66 -16.17 -10.60
N TYR A 57 -5.78 -15.99 -9.63
CA TYR A 57 -4.95 -17.09 -9.14
C TYR A 57 -5.76 -18.15 -8.41
N GLU A 58 -6.66 -17.78 -7.48
CA GLU A 58 -7.53 -18.74 -6.78
C GLU A 58 -8.43 -19.50 -7.76
N HIS A 59 -8.97 -18.85 -8.78
CA HIS A 59 -9.84 -19.49 -9.78
C HIS A 59 -9.08 -20.31 -10.83
N SER A 60 -7.75 -20.14 -10.95
CA SER A 60 -6.91 -20.93 -11.83
C SER A 60 -6.49 -22.27 -11.21
N VAL A 61 -6.62 -22.42 -9.89
CA VAL A 61 -6.23 -23.62 -9.16
C VAL A 61 -7.49 -24.34 -8.67
N PRO A 62 -7.70 -25.61 -9.09
CA PRO A 62 -8.94 -26.35 -8.79
C PRO A 62 -9.20 -26.55 -7.29
N ASP A 63 -8.12 -26.72 -6.49
CA ASP A 63 -8.20 -26.99 -5.06
C ASP A 63 -7.32 -26.04 -4.25
N ALA A 64 -7.85 -25.48 -3.16
CA ALA A 64 -7.09 -24.63 -2.24
C ALA A 64 -5.86 -25.33 -1.63
N SER A 65 -5.89 -26.67 -1.51
CA SER A 65 -4.76 -27.49 -1.02
C SER A 65 -3.61 -27.60 -2.03
N ALA A 66 -3.88 -27.40 -3.33
CA ALA A 66 -2.89 -27.42 -4.41
C ALA A 66 -2.23 -26.05 -4.65
N MET A 67 -2.67 -25.00 -3.93
CA MET A 67 -2.14 -23.65 -4.09
C MET A 67 -0.68 -23.55 -3.62
N ASN A 68 0.17 -23.02 -4.47
CA ASN A 68 1.54 -22.70 -4.09
C ASN A 68 1.54 -21.39 -3.25
N GLY A 69 1.88 -21.50 -1.95
CA GLY A 69 1.87 -20.36 -1.04
C GLY A 69 2.77 -19.20 -1.48
N THR A 70 3.88 -19.47 -2.19
CA THR A 70 4.75 -18.42 -2.71
C THR A 70 4.07 -17.62 -3.82
N LEU A 71 3.41 -18.29 -4.77
CA LEU A 71 2.66 -17.64 -5.84
C LEU A 71 1.44 -16.88 -5.31
N ALA A 72 0.75 -17.46 -4.32
CA ALA A 72 -0.38 -16.83 -3.64
C ALA A 72 -0.03 -15.49 -2.97
N ILE A 73 1.24 -15.29 -2.61
CA ILE A 73 1.76 -14.03 -2.06
C ILE A 73 2.31 -13.12 -3.16
N LEU A 74 3.13 -13.66 -4.08
CA LEU A 74 3.85 -12.85 -5.06
C LEU A 74 2.92 -12.23 -6.11
N ILE A 75 1.89 -12.95 -6.56
CA ILE A 75 0.97 -12.45 -7.59
C ILE A 75 0.20 -11.22 -7.10
N PRO A 76 -0.49 -11.24 -5.94
CA PRO A 76 -1.15 -10.04 -5.43
C PRO A 76 -0.21 -8.86 -5.18
N MET A 77 0.99 -9.14 -4.64
CA MET A 77 1.99 -8.10 -4.40
C MET A 77 2.47 -7.46 -5.71
N ALA A 78 2.76 -8.26 -6.74
CA ALA A 78 3.18 -7.75 -8.04
C ALA A 78 2.06 -6.93 -8.71
N CYS A 79 0.82 -7.43 -8.71
CA CYS A 79 -0.33 -6.71 -9.26
C CYS A 79 -0.59 -5.40 -8.51
N CYS A 80 -0.50 -5.40 -7.18
CA CYS A 80 -0.60 -4.20 -6.34
C CYS A 80 0.47 -3.17 -6.70
N MET A 81 1.74 -3.60 -6.80
CA MET A 81 2.85 -2.72 -7.18
C MET A 81 2.64 -2.12 -8.56
N LEU A 82 2.22 -2.92 -9.54
CA LEU A 82 1.96 -2.45 -10.91
C LEU A 82 0.82 -1.42 -10.94
N GLY A 83 -0.31 -1.69 -10.29
CA GLY A 83 -1.43 -0.75 -10.21
C GLY A 83 -1.04 0.57 -9.55
N SER A 84 -0.35 0.51 -8.42
CA SER A 84 0.12 1.70 -7.69
C SER A 84 1.21 2.47 -8.46
N LEU A 85 2.10 1.77 -9.18
CA LEU A 85 3.10 2.36 -10.06
C LEU A 85 2.45 3.14 -11.19
N LEU A 86 1.43 2.58 -11.85
CA LEU A 86 0.69 3.27 -12.92
C LEU A 86 0.02 4.55 -12.41
N MET A 87 -0.57 4.51 -11.20
CA MET A 87 -1.11 5.70 -10.55
C MET A 87 -0.01 6.74 -10.29
N GLY A 88 1.16 6.32 -9.80
CA GLY A 88 2.31 7.20 -9.58
C GLY A 88 2.83 7.84 -10.86
N ILE A 89 2.92 7.08 -11.96
CA ILE A 89 3.32 7.59 -13.27
C ILE A 89 2.30 8.62 -13.78
N LEU A 90 1.00 8.32 -13.67
CA LEU A 90 -0.06 9.24 -14.08
C LEU A 90 -0.01 10.55 -13.28
N TYR A 91 0.15 10.46 -11.96
CA TYR A 91 0.30 11.64 -11.10
C TYR A 91 1.53 12.46 -11.48
N CYS A 92 2.69 11.83 -11.69
CA CYS A 92 3.91 12.53 -12.12
C CYS A 92 3.77 13.15 -13.49
N PHE A 93 3.14 12.48 -14.43
CA PHE A 93 2.89 13.05 -15.75
C PHE A 93 2.09 14.35 -15.66
N LEU A 94 1.05 14.38 -14.85
CA LEU A 94 0.23 15.57 -14.66
C LEU A 94 0.97 16.68 -13.89
N THR A 95 1.67 16.34 -12.80
CA THR A 95 2.26 17.36 -11.89
C THR A 95 3.66 17.80 -12.29
N VAL A 96 4.51 16.90 -12.79
CA VAL A 96 5.90 17.18 -13.15
C VAL A 96 6.03 17.57 -14.62
N THR A 97 5.40 16.82 -15.53
CA THR A 97 5.51 17.09 -16.97
C THR A 97 4.57 18.20 -17.41
N LEU A 98 3.27 18.11 -17.07
CA LEU A 98 2.27 19.13 -17.43
C LEU A 98 2.21 20.29 -16.44
N ARG A 99 2.93 20.22 -15.31
CA ARG A 99 3.00 21.26 -14.28
C ARG A 99 1.62 21.64 -13.72
N ALA A 100 0.68 20.69 -13.67
CA ALA A 100 -0.62 20.88 -13.06
C ALA A 100 -0.52 21.12 -11.55
N ASN A 101 -1.53 21.74 -10.95
CA ASN A 101 -1.58 21.96 -9.52
C ASN A 101 -1.63 20.63 -8.76
N GLN A 102 -0.66 20.40 -7.87
CA GLN A 102 -0.48 19.14 -7.14
C GLN A 102 -1.69 18.77 -6.28
N ASN A 103 -2.26 19.75 -5.57
CA ASN A 103 -3.39 19.52 -4.67
C ASN A 103 -4.64 19.11 -5.45
N VAL A 104 -4.95 19.83 -6.52
CA VAL A 104 -6.11 19.53 -7.38
C VAL A 104 -5.94 18.17 -8.06
N THR A 105 -4.75 17.92 -8.59
CA THR A 105 -4.44 16.63 -9.21
C THR A 105 -4.54 15.47 -8.21
N GLY A 106 -4.02 15.66 -6.99
CA GLY A 106 -4.09 14.66 -5.93
C GLY A 106 -5.54 14.32 -5.57
N LEU A 107 -6.39 15.33 -5.35
CA LEU A 107 -7.82 15.12 -5.08
C LEU A 107 -8.54 14.41 -6.23
N ALA A 108 -8.25 14.80 -7.48
CA ALA A 108 -8.79 14.12 -8.65
C ALA A 108 -8.35 12.65 -8.72
N MET A 109 -7.08 12.37 -8.41
CA MET A 109 -6.53 11.01 -8.35
C MET A 109 -7.17 10.17 -7.25
N THR A 110 -7.50 10.76 -6.10
CA THR A 110 -8.24 10.06 -5.03
C THR A 110 -9.62 9.65 -5.53
N THR A 111 -10.39 10.59 -6.09
CA THR A 111 -11.73 10.30 -6.64
C THR A 111 -11.68 9.26 -7.76
N PHE A 112 -10.71 9.39 -8.68
CA PHE A 112 -10.48 8.42 -9.73
C PHE A 112 -10.14 7.03 -9.16
N GLY A 113 -9.24 6.95 -8.19
CA GLY A 113 -8.81 5.67 -7.59
C GLY A 113 -9.94 4.93 -6.87
N VAL A 114 -10.76 5.67 -6.09
CA VAL A 114 -11.95 5.09 -5.43
C VAL A 114 -12.96 4.61 -6.48
N GLY A 115 -13.26 5.43 -7.49
CA GLY A 115 -14.15 5.05 -8.59
C GLY A 115 -13.66 3.83 -9.36
N PHE A 116 -12.36 3.78 -9.67
CA PHE A 116 -11.71 2.64 -10.32
C PHE A 116 -11.85 1.35 -9.48
N GLY A 117 -11.53 1.42 -8.18
CA GLY A 117 -11.64 0.28 -7.28
C GLY A 117 -13.06 -0.24 -7.14
N ASN A 118 -14.03 0.65 -6.99
CA ASN A 118 -15.45 0.27 -6.90
C ASN A 118 -15.99 -0.31 -8.22
N PHE A 119 -15.56 0.22 -9.37
CA PHE A 119 -15.96 -0.29 -10.68
C PHE A 119 -15.45 -1.72 -10.90
N PHE A 120 -14.16 -1.96 -10.70
CA PHE A 120 -13.59 -3.29 -10.88
C PHE A 120 -14.03 -4.26 -9.77
N GLY A 121 -14.13 -3.80 -8.53
CA GLY A 121 -14.69 -4.58 -7.43
C GLY A 121 -16.12 -5.02 -7.71
N GLY A 122 -16.97 -4.09 -8.13
CA GLY A 122 -18.35 -4.40 -8.53
C GLY A 122 -18.45 -5.35 -9.74
N SER A 123 -17.52 -5.25 -10.68
CA SER A 123 -17.47 -6.15 -11.84
C SER A 123 -17.06 -7.57 -11.45
N LEU A 124 -16.09 -7.73 -10.55
CA LEU A 124 -15.68 -9.03 -10.02
C LEU A 124 -16.77 -9.68 -9.16
N ILE A 125 -17.48 -8.88 -8.35
CA ILE A 125 -18.63 -9.38 -7.56
C ILE A 125 -19.69 -9.99 -8.47
N LYS A 126 -19.99 -9.37 -9.60
CA LYS A 126 -20.93 -9.92 -10.60
C LYS A 126 -20.45 -11.22 -11.24
N LEU A 127 -19.13 -11.40 -11.41
CA LEU A 127 -18.57 -12.63 -11.96
C LEU A 127 -18.66 -13.82 -11.00
N VAL A 128 -18.72 -13.56 -9.70
CA VAL A 128 -18.82 -14.63 -8.66
C VAL A 128 -20.27 -15.09 -8.48
N ASP A 129 -21.26 -14.34 -8.99
CA ASP A 129 -22.70 -14.64 -8.87
C ASP A 129 -23.15 -14.91 -7.43
N SER A 130 -22.54 -14.16 -6.46
CA SER A 130 -22.79 -14.34 -5.05
C SER A 130 -23.94 -13.45 -4.57
N ASP A 131 -24.76 -13.97 -3.65
CA ASP A 131 -25.86 -13.22 -3.02
C ASP A 131 -25.38 -12.06 -2.15
N VAL A 132 -24.09 -12.03 -1.81
CA VAL A 132 -23.46 -10.99 -0.98
C VAL A 132 -22.61 -10.09 -1.88
N PRO A 133 -22.74 -8.75 -1.81
CA PRO A 133 -21.95 -7.81 -2.63
C PRO A 133 -20.50 -7.69 -2.12
N SER A 134 -19.81 -8.82 -2.02
CA SER A 134 -18.41 -8.91 -1.57
C SER A 134 -17.69 -10.05 -2.27
N ILE A 135 -16.37 -9.88 -2.42
CA ILE A 135 -15.47 -10.92 -2.91
C ILE A 135 -14.72 -11.48 -1.70
N THR A 136 -14.69 -12.80 -1.57
CA THR A 136 -13.97 -13.49 -0.50
C THR A 136 -12.80 -14.27 -1.08
N LEU A 137 -11.58 -13.94 -0.63
CA LEU A 137 -10.31 -14.55 -1.04
C LEU A 137 -9.65 -15.18 0.18
N THR A 138 -10.36 -16.09 0.85
CA THR A 138 -9.94 -16.66 2.13
C THR A 138 -8.70 -17.53 2.02
N ALA A 139 -8.53 -18.23 0.89
CA ALA A 139 -7.37 -19.08 0.67
C ALA A 139 -6.09 -18.24 0.55
N THR A 140 -6.09 -17.21 -0.30
CA THR A 140 -4.94 -16.30 -0.45
C THR A 140 -4.67 -15.52 0.84
N SER A 141 -5.71 -14.97 1.48
CA SER A 141 -5.60 -14.25 2.76
C SER A 141 -4.94 -15.09 3.86
N GLY A 142 -5.26 -16.39 3.90
CA GLY A 142 -4.64 -17.33 4.85
C GLY A 142 -3.11 -17.44 4.74
N PHE A 143 -2.53 -17.15 3.55
CA PHE A 143 -1.07 -17.08 3.39
C PHE A 143 -0.48 -15.75 3.88
N PHE A 144 -1.23 -14.65 3.79
CA PHE A 144 -0.80 -13.33 4.27
C PHE A 144 -0.88 -13.22 5.79
N SER A 145 -1.91 -13.77 6.42
CA SER A 145 -2.15 -13.71 7.86
C SER A 145 -1.38 -14.77 8.67
N LYS A 146 -0.53 -15.58 8.02
CA LYS A 146 0.32 -16.55 8.71
C LYS A 146 1.23 -15.86 9.73
N THR A 147 1.03 -16.21 11.00
CA THR A 147 1.89 -15.77 12.09
C THR A 147 3.22 -16.51 12.09
N LEU A 148 4.25 -15.88 12.66
CA LEU A 148 5.56 -16.51 12.79
C LEU A 148 5.48 -17.77 13.70
N PRO A 149 6.13 -18.90 13.33
CA PRO A 149 5.99 -20.17 14.05
C PRO A 149 6.48 -20.11 15.52
N PHE A 150 7.26 -19.10 15.89
CA PHE A 150 7.78 -18.90 17.24
C PHE A 150 6.84 -18.06 18.14
N ALA A 151 5.81 -17.44 17.58
CA ALA A 151 4.91 -16.53 18.33
C ALA A 151 4.24 -17.22 19.52
N GLY A 152 3.84 -18.50 19.38
CA GLY A 152 3.20 -19.28 20.45
C GLY A 152 4.13 -19.66 21.61
N LYS A 153 5.45 -19.72 21.38
CA LYS A 153 6.42 -20.18 22.39
C LYS A 153 6.85 -19.07 23.35
N LEU A 154 6.70 -17.79 22.98
CA LEU A 154 7.13 -16.62 23.77
C LEU A 154 6.04 -16.03 24.68
N GLY A 155 4.94 -16.73 24.92
CA GLY A 155 3.89 -16.30 25.83
C GLY A 155 3.26 -14.94 25.43
N TRP A 156 3.18 -14.00 26.40
CA TRP A 156 2.57 -12.68 26.16
C TRP A 156 3.37 -11.79 25.19
N PHE A 157 4.70 -11.91 25.20
CA PHE A 157 5.57 -11.16 24.30
C PHE A 157 5.36 -11.60 22.83
N GLY A 158 5.25 -12.91 22.58
CA GLY A 158 4.95 -13.44 21.25
C GLY A 158 3.60 -12.97 20.72
N LYS A 159 2.58 -12.89 21.59
CA LYS A 159 1.27 -12.35 21.21
C LYS A 159 1.28 -10.88 20.86
N LEU A 160 2.12 -10.07 21.53
CA LEU A 160 2.20 -8.63 21.28
C LEU A 160 3.03 -8.27 20.04
N PHE A 161 4.11 -9.00 19.76
CA PHE A 161 5.10 -8.59 18.75
C PHE A 161 5.24 -9.56 17.57
N LEU A 162 4.86 -10.82 17.70
CA LEU A 162 5.11 -11.86 16.69
C LEU A 162 3.84 -12.49 16.11
N SER A 163 2.65 -11.96 16.43
CA SER A 163 1.36 -12.51 15.99
C SER A 163 0.78 -11.82 14.76
N TYR A 164 1.60 -11.14 13.98
CA TYR A 164 1.14 -10.40 12.79
C TYR A 164 1.54 -11.13 11.50
N GLY A 165 0.82 -10.85 10.42
CA GLY A 165 1.19 -11.26 9.09
C GLY A 165 2.54 -10.64 8.65
N PHE A 166 3.20 -11.25 7.69
CA PHE A 166 4.54 -10.81 7.25
C PHE A 166 4.55 -9.37 6.69
N LEU A 167 3.45 -8.90 6.11
CA LEU A 167 3.33 -7.52 5.62
C LEU A 167 3.46 -6.48 6.74
N ALA A 168 3.06 -6.79 7.97
CA ALA A 168 3.23 -5.88 9.09
C ALA A 168 4.72 -5.63 9.39
N TYR A 169 5.54 -6.68 9.35
CA TYR A 169 6.99 -6.55 9.53
C TYR A 169 7.65 -5.88 8.32
N LEU A 170 7.15 -6.18 7.12
CA LEU A 170 7.60 -5.53 5.90
C LEU A 170 7.34 -4.02 5.94
N ALA A 171 6.20 -3.57 6.49
CA ALA A 171 5.89 -2.14 6.66
C ALA A 171 6.94 -1.43 7.51
N VAL A 172 7.28 -2.01 8.68
CA VAL A 172 8.30 -1.47 9.58
C VAL A 172 9.69 -1.47 8.90
N LEU A 173 10.02 -2.56 8.22
CA LEU A 173 11.30 -2.66 7.49
C LEU A 173 11.39 -1.60 6.40
N ILE A 174 10.35 -1.40 5.60
CA ILE A 174 10.31 -0.38 4.55
C ILE A 174 10.43 1.02 5.15
N ALA A 175 9.74 1.31 6.26
CA ALA A 175 9.85 2.60 6.94
C ALA A 175 11.27 2.88 7.44
N LEU A 176 11.94 1.88 8.04
CA LEU A 176 13.33 2.00 8.48
C LEU A 176 14.30 2.18 7.32
N VAL A 177 14.12 1.41 6.24
CA VAL A 177 14.95 1.52 5.03
C VAL A 177 14.75 2.87 4.36
N ALA A 178 13.51 3.35 4.22
CA ALA A 178 13.21 4.67 3.67
C ALA A 178 13.86 5.78 4.51
N SER A 179 13.74 5.70 5.84
CA SER A 179 14.39 6.65 6.77
C SER A 179 15.91 6.62 6.60
N TYR A 180 16.52 5.44 6.54
CA TYR A 180 17.96 5.30 6.34
C TYR A 180 18.42 5.90 5.00
N ILE A 181 17.71 5.59 3.90
CA ILE A 181 18.01 6.13 2.57
C ILE A 181 17.94 7.65 2.57
N LEU A 182 16.86 8.21 3.13
CA LEU A 182 16.63 9.66 3.15
C LEU A 182 17.68 10.42 3.98
N HIS A 183 18.21 9.82 5.07
CA HIS A 183 19.12 10.52 5.98
C HIS A 183 20.60 10.23 5.73
N HIS A 184 20.94 9.03 5.23
CA HIS A 184 22.34 8.57 5.21
C HIS A 184 22.88 8.31 3.80
N THR A 185 22.10 8.52 2.72
CA THR A 185 22.59 8.25 1.37
C THR A 185 22.68 9.50 0.50
N ARG A 186 23.54 9.44 -0.55
CA ARG A 186 23.65 10.51 -1.56
C ARG A 186 22.33 10.73 -2.30
N VAL A 187 21.57 9.65 -2.53
CA VAL A 187 20.25 9.72 -3.20
C VAL A 187 19.27 10.51 -2.34
N GLY A 188 19.21 10.25 -1.03
CA GLY A 188 18.38 10.99 -0.09
C GLY A 188 18.76 12.46 0.02
N LEU A 189 20.07 12.77 0.00
CA LEU A 189 20.55 14.15 0.01
C LEU A 189 20.11 14.90 -1.26
N GLN A 190 20.29 14.30 -2.44
CA GLN A 190 19.88 14.87 -3.72
C GLN A 190 18.36 15.03 -3.79
N LEU A 191 17.61 14.05 -3.28
CA LEU A 191 16.15 14.13 -3.23
C LEU A 191 15.67 15.31 -2.39
N ARG A 192 16.25 15.52 -1.21
CA ARG A 192 15.92 16.67 -0.35
C ARG A 192 16.30 17.99 -1.00
N ALA A 193 17.48 18.06 -1.65
CA ALA A 193 17.88 19.26 -2.40
C ALA A 193 16.87 19.61 -3.52
N VAL A 194 16.38 18.58 -4.24
CA VAL A 194 15.33 18.75 -5.26
C VAL A 194 14.02 19.25 -4.65
N GLY A 195 13.66 18.77 -3.45
CA GLY A 195 12.42 19.17 -2.77
C GLY A 195 12.49 20.60 -2.22
N GLU A 196 13.64 20.99 -1.63
CA GLU A 196 13.81 22.31 -1.02
C GLU A 196 13.98 23.43 -2.07
N ASN A 197 14.85 23.22 -3.06
CA ASN A 197 15.08 24.20 -4.12
C ASN A 197 15.40 23.54 -5.46
N PRO A 198 14.39 23.25 -6.29
CA PRO A 198 14.57 22.58 -7.57
C PRO A 198 15.51 23.34 -8.52
N SER A 199 15.48 24.67 -8.53
CA SER A 199 16.31 25.50 -9.42
C SER A 199 17.79 25.42 -9.04
N THR A 200 18.12 25.42 -7.77
CA THR A 200 19.49 25.26 -7.28
C THR A 200 20.00 23.82 -7.52
N ALA A 201 19.14 22.84 -7.35
CA ALA A 201 19.49 21.44 -7.63
C ALA A 201 19.78 21.23 -9.14
N ASP A 202 19.00 21.84 -10.03
CA ASP A 202 19.21 21.82 -11.48
C ASP A 202 20.53 22.50 -11.87
N ALA A 203 20.82 23.67 -11.30
CA ALA A 203 22.08 24.37 -11.49
C ALA A 203 23.30 23.56 -11.03
N ALA A 204 23.14 22.68 -10.03
CA ALA A 204 24.15 21.74 -9.56
C ALA A 204 24.25 20.46 -10.43
N GLY A 205 23.49 20.36 -11.53
CA GLY A 205 23.50 19.24 -12.45
C GLY A 205 22.63 18.04 -12.03
N ILE A 206 21.74 18.21 -11.04
CA ILE A 206 20.82 17.17 -10.59
C ILE A 206 19.56 17.20 -11.47
N ASN A 207 19.21 16.08 -12.10
CA ASN A 207 18.00 15.98 -12.91
C ASN A 207 16.74 15.94 -12.03
N VAL A 208 16.12 17.10 -11.81
CA VAL A 208 14.97 17.34 -10.94
C VAL A 208 13.77 16.45 -11.34
N ALA A 209 13.44 16.38 -12.64
CA ALA A 209 12.31 15.60 -13.12
C ALA A 209 12.49 14.11 -12.79
N LYS A 210 13.67 13.54 -13.05
CA LYS A 210 13.98 12.14 -12.75
C LYS A 210 13.80 11.81 -11.29
N TYR A 211 14.31 12.65 -10.37
CA TYR A 211 14.19 12.43 -8.93
C TYR A 211 12.74 12.49 -8.47
N LYS A 212 11.95 13.46 -8.97
CA LYS A 212 10.52 13.56 -8.68
C LYS A 212 9.75 12.33 -9.15
N TYR A 213 9.97 11.88 -10.38
CA TYR A 213 9.33 10.66 -10.91
C TYR A 213 9.67 9.42 -10.08
N ILE A 214 10.95 9.19 -9.81
CA ILE A 214 11.37 8.00 -9.05
C ILE A 214 10.79 8.01 -7.64
N ALA A 215 10.89 9.13 -6.93
CA ALA A 215 10.40 9.24 -5.57
C ALA A 215 8.89 9.04 -5.48
N THR A 216 8.12 9.69 -6.37
CA THR A 216 6.66 9.55 -6.38
C THR A 216 6.22 8.14 -6.78
N CYS A 217 6.85 7.53 -7.78
CA CYS A 217 6.55 6.15 -8.17
C CYS A 217 6.85 5.16 -7.05
N VAL A 218 8.00 5.29 -6.39
CA VAL A 218 8.36 4.44 -5.23
C VAL A 218 7.40 4.70 -4.06
N GLY A 219 7.09 5.96 -3.76
CA GLY A 219 6.13 6.31 -2.71
C GLY A 219 4.74 5.73 -2.97
N CYS A 220 4.24 5.80 -4.21
CA CYS A 220 2.97 5.19 -4.58
C CYS A 220 2.98 3.66 -4.46
N MET A 221 4.08 2.99 -4.86
CA MET A 221 4.20 1.53 -4.68
C MET A 221 4.17 1.14 -3.20
N ILE A 222 4.84 1.90 -2.33
CA ILE A 222 4.82 1.66 -0.88
C ILE A 222 3.40 1.87 -0.34
N ALA A 223 2.74 2.97 -0.68
CA ALA A 223 1.38 3.28 -0.24
C ALA A 223 0.37 2.21 -0.69
N GLY A 224 0.53 1.68 -1.92
CA GLY A 224 -0.32 0.61 -2.43
C GLY A 224 -0.32 -0.65 -1.57
N PHE A 225 0.82 -1.02 -0.97
CA PHE A 225 0.86 -2.13 -0.02
C PHE A 225 -0.01 -1.91 1.21
N GLY A 226 -0.23 -0.67 1.63
CA GLY A 226 -1.18 -0.36 2.70
C GLY A 226 -2.61 -0.78 2.34
N GLY A 227 -2.99 -0.59 1.07
CA GLY A 227 -4.25 -1.07 0.54
C GLY A 227 -4.34 -2.59 0.48
N LEU A 228 -3.31 -3.25 -0.02
CA LEU A 228 -3.23 -4.71 -0.07
C LEU A 228 -3.29 -5.33 1.33
N TYR A 229 -2.54 -4.78 2.28
CA TYR A 229 -2.57 -5.22 3.68
C TYR A 229 -3.98 -5.14 4.27
N TYR A 230 -4.67 -4.02 4.01
CA TYR A 230 -6.03 -3.84 4.52
C TYR A 230 -6.96 -4.97 4.06
N VAL A 231 -6.94 -5.32 2.78
CA VAL A 231 -7.83 -6.37 2.25
C VAL A 231 -7.38 -7.76 2.69
N MET A 232 -6.08 -8.08 2.57
CA MET A 232 -5.59 -9.44 2.78
C MET A 232 -5.44 -9.82 4.24
N ASP A 233 -4.98 -8.91 5.11
CA ASP A 233 -4.70 -9.19 6.52
C ASP A 233 -5.84 -8.68 7.43
N TYR A 234 -6.20 -7.39 7.34
CA TYR A 234 -7.22 -6.79 8.21
C TYR A 234 -8.64 -7.28 7.90
N ALA A 235 -9.03 -7.27 6.64
CA ALA A 235 -10.37 -7.70 6.18
C ALA A 235 -10.43 -9.22 5.88
N CYS A 236 -9.37 -9.98 6.17
CA CYS A 236 -9.30 -11.43 5.98
C CYS A 236 -9.68 -11.86 4.54
N GLY A 237 -9.22 -11.13 3.54
CA GLY A 237 -9.47 -11.41 2.12
C GLY A 237 -10.84 -10.97 1.62
N VAL A 238 -11.60 -10.21 2.39
CA VAL A 238 -12.92 -9.71 1.98
C VAL A 238 -12.76 -8.32 1.34
N TRP A 239 -13.17 -8.22 0.08
CA TRP A 239 -13.34 -6.95 -0.59
C TRP A 239 -14.81 -6.57 -0.65
N SER A 240 -15.12 -5.36 -0.25
CA SER A 240 -16.41 -4.70 -0.46
C SER A 240 -16.18 -3.27 -0.96
N ASN A 241 -17.16 -2.72 -1.69
CA ASN A 241 -17.06 -1.33 -2.13
C ASN A 241 -17.03 -0.39 -0.92
N ASP A 242 -16.27 0.68 -1.03
CA ASP A 242 -16.06 1.71 0.01
C ASP A 242 -15.52 1.18 1.36
N ALA A 243 -14.96 -0.05 1.39
CA ALA A 243 -14.45 -0.68 2.61
C ALA A 243 -13.31 0.10 3.31
N PHE A 244 -12.53 0.84 2.54
CA PHE A 244 -11.41 1.64 3.07
C PHE A 244 -11.87 2.85 3.88
N GLY A 245 -13.04 3.44 3.56
CA GLY A 245 -13.49 4.69 4.15
C GLY A 245 -12.39 5.77 4.08
N ASP A 246 -12.27 6.56 5.14
CA ASP A 246 -11.33 7.69 5.22
C ASP A 246 -9.89 7.33 5.65
N ARG A 247 -9.53 6.03 5.71
CA ARG A 247 -8.21 5.60 6.20
C ARG A 247 -7.05 6.13 5.36
N GLY A 248 -7.23 6.28 4.06
CA GLY A 248 -6.23 6.89 3.20
C GLY A 248 -5.93 8.34 3.56
N TRP A 249 -6.93 9.10 3.97
CA TRP A 249 -6.77 10.48 4.46
C TRP A 249 -6.03 10.55 5.78
N LEU A 250 -6.31 9.60 6.69
CA LEU A 250 -5.56 9.49 7.94
C LEU A 250 -4.08 9.14 7.73
N ALA A 251 -3.72 8.54 6.61
CA ALA A 251 -2.33 8.24 6.29
C ALA A 251 -1.53 9.48 5.85
N ILE A 252 -2.21 10.52 5.36
CA ILE A 252 -1.59 11.79 4.93
C ILE A 252 -1.55 12.81 6.09
N ALA A 253 -2.53 12.76 7.00
CA ALA A 253 -2.64 13.65 8.16
C ALA A 253 -1.54 13.37 9.20
#